data_4a5b950319c195b41aee2ab2289e9ca0
#
_entry.id   4a5b950319c195b41aee2ab2289e9ca0
#
_cell.length_a   1.000
_cell.length_b   1.000
_cell.length_c   1.000
_cell.angle_alpha   90.00
_cell.angle_beta   90.00
_cell.angle_gamma   90.00
#
_symmetry.space_group_name_H-M   'P 1'
#
loop_
_entity.id
_entity.type
_entity.pdbx_description
1 polymer ?
#
loop_
_entity_poly.entity_id
_entity_poly.type
_entity_poly.pdbx_seq_one_letter_code
_entity_poly.pdbx_strand_id
1 'polypeptide(L)'
;VRTRPGGAPRPDARPAAARPARRRRGLPNIPAAVGGWLWLGAIIIPIYYIAITSLKPREDYYSTNPLLPSSPTFAPYATVLQNQFVQYFLNSVVVVVFTVAGIVFLSLLASYVIVRSRSGLAVFSNRLFLLGIAIPIQATIIPIYLIIVQLGLYDTLAALILPGIASGIPITVLILTNFMRDIPNELYESMTLDGAGDWKVFRTLVLPLSLPAITTVGVYNALNSWNNFLFPLILTQSSAKRTLPLSLWTYQGEFQADIPAVLAAVVLSALPILVLYVFGRRHLVAGLTAGFGK
;
A
#
# COMPACT_ATOMS: atom_id res chain seq x y z
N VAL A 1 -31.09 -46.48 68.98
CA VAL A 1 -30.36 -45.69 67.98
C VAL A 1 -30.13 -46.60 66.80
N ARG A 2 -30.89 -46.39 65.67
CA ARG A 2 -30.74 -47.13 64.43
C ARG A 2 -29.90 -46.27 63.46
N THR A 3 -28.71 -46.74 63.16
CA THR A 3 -27.85 -46.15 62.13
C THR A 3 -28.33 -46.62 60.75
N ARG A 4 -28.61 -45.68 59.83
CA ARG A 4 -28.89 -45.96 58.43
C ARG A 4 -27.55 -46.12 57.64
N PRO A 5 -27.43 -47.08 56.75
CA PRO A 5 -26.22 -47.22 55.92
C PRO A 5 -26.22 -46.19 54.79
N GLY A 6 -25.03 -45.67 54.52
CA GLY A 6 -24.75 -44.68 53.50
C GLY A 6 -25.01 -45.19 52.12
N GLY A 7 -25.64 -44.34 51.29
CA GLY A 7 -25.87 -44.61 49.87
C GLY A 7 -24.57 -44.43 49.06
N ALA A 8 -24.31 -45.36 48.17
CA ALA A 8 -23.17 -45.35 47.24
C ALA A 8 -23.25 -44.16 46.25
N PRO A 9 -22.13 -43.59 45.87
CA PRO A 9 -22.11 -42.47 44.87
C PRO A 9 -22.57 -43.01 43.50
N ARG A 10 -23.46 -42.25 42.86
CA ARG A 10 -23.91 -42.52 41.48
C ARG A 10 -22.73 -42.29 40.51
N PRO A 11 -22.57 -43.21 39.51
CA PRO A 11 -21.50 -43.00 38.49
C PRO A 11 -21.79 -41.80 37.61
N ASP A 12 -20.73 -41.06 37.34
CA ASP A 12 -20.64 -39.81 36.58
C ASP A 12 -21.53 -39.82 35.32
N ALA A 13 -22.47 -38.87 35.26
CA ALA A 13 -23.17 -38.50 34.05
C ALA A 13 -22.13 -37.82 33.10
N ARG A 14 -21.70 -38.52 32.07
CA ARG A 14 -20.86 -37.92 31.00
C ARG A 14 -21.57 -36.68 30.46
N PRO A 15 -20.90 -35.54 30.33
CA PRO A 15 -21.50 -34.37 29.74
C PRO A 15 -21.92 -34.71 28.30
N ALA A 16 -23.18 -34.48 28.00
CA ALA A 16 -23.73 -34.67 26.64
C ALA A 16 -22.92 -33.83 25.66
N ALA A 17 -22.27 -34.46 24.70
CA ALA A 17 -21.54 -33.80 23.65
C ALA A 17 -22.45 -32.77 22.98
N ALA A 18 -22.10 -31.48 23.09
CA ALA A 18 -22.82 -30.39 22.47
C ALA A 18 -22.89 -30.63 20.96
N ARG A 19 -24.08 -30.93 20.44
CA ARG A 19 -24.30 -31.07 18.99
C ARG A 19 -23.86 -29.78 18.31
N PRO A 20 -23.00 -29.83 17.26
CA PRO A 20 -22.58 -28.64 16.55
C PRO A 20 -23.82 -27.90 16.04
N ALA A 21 -23.95 -26.65 16.40
CA ALA A 21 -25.07 -25.81 15.98
C ALA A 21 -25.09 -25.81 14.44
N ARG A 22 -26.15 -26.40 13.86
CA ARG A 22 -26.39 -26.38 12.41
C ARG A 22 -26.44 -24.91 11.99
N ARG A 23 -25.39 -24.44 11.32
CA ARG A 23 -25.39 -23.12 10.67
C ARG A 23 -26.63 -23.05 9.79
N ARG A 24 -27.65 -22.32 10.24
CA ARG A 24 -28.79 -21.98 9.40
C ARG A 24 -28.23 -21.26 8.18
N ARG A 25 -28.31 -21.89 7.02
CA ARG A 25 -28.09 -21.19 5.75
C ARG A 25 -29.16 -20.11 5.69
N GLY A 26 -28.79 -18.87 6.01
CA GLY A 26 -29.69 -17.73 5.83
C GLY A 26 -30.13 -17.68 4.36
N LEU A 27 -31.37 -17.28 4.13
CA LEU A 27 -31.88 -17.02 2.78
C LEU A 27 -30.88 -16.09 2.04
N PRO A 28 -30.61 -16.34 0.75
CA PRO A 28 -29.73 -15.49 -0.01
C PRO A 28 -30.24 -14.04 0.03
N ASN A 29 -29.38 -13.12 0.43
CA ASN A 29 -29.73 -11.70 0.46
C ASN A 29 -29.73 -11.16 -0.97
N ILE A 30 -30.84 -11.34 -1.68
CA ILE A 30 -31.02 -10.97 -3.09
C ILE A 30 -30.72 -9.47 -3.32
N PRO A 31 -31.19 -8.51 -2.50
CA PRO A 31 -30.84 -7.10 -2.67
C PRO A 31 -29.34 -6.83 -2.60
N ALA A 32 -28.64 -7.47 -1.65
CA ALA A 32 -27.19 -7.33 -1.54
C ALA A 32 -26.45 -7.95 -2.74
N ALA A 33 -26.94 -9.09 -3.25
CA ALA A 33 -26.38 -9.71 -4.44
C ALA A 33 -26.58 -8.83 -5.69
N VAL A 34 -27.77 -8.28 -5.89
CA VAL A 34 -28.06 -7.34 -6.99
C VAL A 34 -27.18 -6.10 -6.89
N GLY A 35 -27.08 -5.48 -5.71
CA GLY A 35 -26.20 -4.35 -5.47
C GLY A 35 -24.74 -4.67 -5.77
N GLY A 36 -24.26 -5.86 -5.38
CA GLY A 36 -22.90 -6.33 -5.70
C GLY A 36 -22.65 -6.49 -7.21
N TRP A 37 -23.59 -7.04 -7.95
CA TRP A 37 -23.48 -7.18 -9.41
C TRP A 37 -23.51 -5.83 -10.15
N LEU A 38 -24.37 -4.89 -9.71
CA LEU A 38 -24.40 -3.54 -10.25
C LEU A 38 -23.09 -2.81 -9.99
N TRP A 39 -22.56 -2.93 -8.78
CA TRP A 39 -21.26 -2.35 -8.42
C TRP A 39 -20.11 -2.95 -9.24
N LEU A 40 -20.11 -4.28 -9.41
CA LEU A 40 -19.13 -4.97 -10.25
C LEU A 40 -19.19 -4.48 -11.70
N GLY A 41 -20.39 -4.34 -12.26
CA GLY A 41 -20.59 -3.78 -13.60
C GLY A 41 -20.03 -2.36 -13.71
N ALA A 42 -20.32 -1.49 -12.74
CA ALA A 42 -19.82 -0.13 -12.71
C ALA A 42 -18.29 -0.03 -12.71
N ILE A 43 -17.60 -1.00 -12.08
CA ILE A 43 -16.12 -1.07 -12.05
C ILE A 43 -15.57 -1.70 -13.35
N ILE A 44 -16.21 -2.73 -13.88
CA ILE A 44 -15.71 -3.46 -15.05
C ILE A 44 -15.83 -2.64 -16.35
N ILE A 45 -16.89 -1.83 -16.50
CA ILE A 45 -17.12 -1.04 -17.71
C ILE A 45 -15.93 -0.13 -18.06
N PRO A 46 -15.42 0.73 -17.16
CA PRO A 46 -14.26 1.58 -17.49
C PRO A 46 -12.99 0.76 -17.72
N ILE A 47 -12.77 -0.34 -17.02
CA ILE A 47 -11.61 -1.21 -17.22
C ILE A 47 -11.67 -1.86 -18.61
N TYR A 48 -12.84 -2.37 -18.98
CA TYR A 48 -13.08 -2.93 -20.30
C TYR A 48 -12.84 -1.88 -21.40
N TYR A 49 -13.37 -0.66 -21.23
CA TYR A 49 -13.17 0.43 -22.17
C TYR A 49 -11.68 0.77 -22.34
N ILE A 50 -10.91 0.86 -21.25
CA ILE A 50 -9.46 1.09 -21.29
C ILE A 50 -8.78 -0.03 -22.09
N ALA A 51 -9.06 -1.29 -21.77
CA ALA A 51 -8.44 -2.45 -22.41
C ALA A 51 -8.77 -2.53 -23.92
N ILE A 52 -10.03 -2.34 -24.30
CA ILE A 52 -10.45 -2.39 -25.69
C ILE A 52 -9.91 -1.21 -26.50
N THR A 53 -9.94 -0.02 -25.95
CA THR A 53 -9.47 1.18 -26.67
C THR A 53 -7.96 1.18 -26.83
N SER A 54 -7.20 0.61 -25.89
CA SER A 54 -5.75 0.44 -26.03
C SER A 54 -5.32 -0.47 -27.19
N LEU A 55 -6.26 -1.25 -27.74
CA LEU A 55 -6.05 -2.12 -28.90
C LEU A 55 -6.57 -1.54 -30.21
N LYS A 56 -7.06 -0.28 -30.23
CA LYS A 56 -7.54 0.37 -31.45
C LYS A 56 -6.43 1.12 -32.18
N PRO A 57 -6.42 1.12 -33.54
CA PRO A 57 -5.62 2.08 -34.27
C PRO A 57 -6.03 3.51 -33.93
N ARG A 58 -5.09 4.45 -33.99
CA ARG A 58 -5.36 5.87 -33.71
C ARG A 58 -6.42 6.45 -34.64
N GLU A 59 -6.38 6.08 -35.91
CA GLU A 59 -7.28 6.58 -36.94
C GLU A 59 -8.72 6.13 -36.69
N ASP A 60 -8.92 4.93 -36.15
CA ASP A 60 -10.23 4.30 -35.93
C ASP A 60 -10.89 4.77 -34.61
N TYR A 61 -10.17 5.49 -33.77
CA TYR A 61 -10.66 5.86 -32.44
C TYR A 61 -11.97 6.65 -32.48
N TYR A 62 -12.07 7.62 -33.40
CA TYR A 62 -13.24 8.49 -33.57
C TYR A 62 -14.28 7.95 -34.53
N SER A 63 -13.95 7.00 -35.42
CA SER A 63 -14.79 6.54 -36.51
C SER A 63 -15.50 5.22 -36.23
N THR A 64 -15.08 4.46 -35.18
CA THR A 64 -15.59 3.12 -34.91
C THR A 64 -16.37 3.05 -33.60
N ASN A 65 -17.13 1.95 -33.43
CA ASN A 65 -17.88 1.67 -32.22
C ASN A 65 -16.94 1.74 -30.99
N PRO A 66 -17.25 2.55 -29.96
CA PRO A 66 -16.40 2.69 -28.77
C PRO A 66 -16.21 1.38 -27.99
N LEU A 67 -17.13 0.44 -28.09
CA LEU A 67 -17.14 -0.81 -27.31
C LEU A 67 -16.48 -2.00 -28.00
N LEU A 68 -16.22 -1.92 -29.32
CA LEU A 68 -15.62 -3.01 -30.07
C LEU A 68 -14.55 -2.46 -31.03
N PRO A 69 -13.32 -3.00 -31.04
CA PRO A 69 -12.34 -2.64 -32.05
C PRO A 69 -12.74 -3.29 -33.41
N SER A 70 -12.73 -2.49 -34.46
CA SER A 70 -12.95 -2.99 -35.82
C SER A 70 -11.78 -3.86 -36.32
N SER A 71 -10.56 -3.47 -35.92
CA SER A 71 -9.29 -4.14 -36.24
C SER A 71 -8.36 -4.07 -35.04
N PRO A 72 -8.37 -5.07 -34.11
CA PRO A 72 -7.48 -5.07 -32.95
C PRO A 72 -6.01 -5.04 -33.34
N THR A 73 -5.22 -4.12 -32.79
CA THR A 73 -3.80 -3.97 -33.06
C THR A 73 -2.99 -3.69 -31.81
N PHE A 74 -1.73 -4.08 -31.80
CA PHE A 74 -0.75 -3.70 -30.76
C PHE A 74 0.08 -2.46 -31.14
N ALA A 75 -0.27 -1.74 -32.21
CA ALA A 75 0.42 -0.54 -32.64
C ALA A 75 0.52 0.53 -31.52
N PRO A 76 -0.54 0.82 -30.72
CA PRO A 76 -0.44 1.76 -29.59
C PRO A 76 0.62 1.34 -28.55
N TYR A 77 0.74 0.04 -28.26
CA TYR A 77 1.75 -0.47 -27.35
C TYR A 77 3.16 -0.32 -27.91
N ALA A 78 3.36 -0.57 -29.21
CA ALA A 78 4.65 -0.34 -29.89
C ALA A 78 5.04 1.14 -29.81
N THR A 79 4.09 2.05 -30.09
CA THR A 79 4.28 3.51 -29.94
C THR A 79 4.73 3.87 -28.51
N VAL A 80 4.09 3.31 -27.49
CA VAL A 80 4.43 3.56 -26.09
C VAL A 80 5.84 3.09 -25.78
N LEU A 81 6.19 1.87 -26.18
CA LEU A 81 7.50 1.28 -25.90
C LEU A 81 8.66 2.05 -26.61
N GLN A 82 8.39 2.60 -27.80
CA GLN A 82 9.35 3.43 -28.53
C GLN A 82 9.56 4.83 -27.93
N ASN A 83 8.56 5.33 -27.17
CA ASN A 83 8.59 6.67 -26.57
C ASN A 83 9.11 6.68 -25.13
N GLN A 84 10.31 6.17 -24.90
CA GLN A 84 11.04 6.22 -23.61
C GLN A 84 10.30 5.55 -22.43
N PHE A 85 9.29 4.70 -22.68
CA PHE A 85 8.52 4.03 -21.63
C PHE A 85 9.42 3.28 -20.63
N VAL A 86 10.44 2.58 -21.11
CA VAL A 86 11.39 1.84 -20.28
C VAL A 86 12.14 2.78 -19.31
N GLN A 87 12.53 3.96 -19.78
CA GLN A 87 13.17 4.97 -18.93
C GLN A 87 12.23 5.45 -17.82
N TYR A 88 10.98 5.78 -18.16
CA TYR A 88 9.97 6.21 -17.18
C TYR A 88 9.63 5.12 -16.17
N PHE A 89 9.56 3.89 -16.64
CA PHE A 89 9.36 2.71 -15.79
C PHE A 89 10.52 2.54 -14.80
N LEU A 90 11.76 2.57 -15.27
CA LEU A 90 12.95 2.45 -14.42
C LEU A 90 13.03 3.59 -13.41
N ASN A 91 12.74 4.83 -13.81
CA ASN A 91 12.68 5.96 -12.90
C ASN A 91 11.64 5.72 -11.79
N SER A 92 10.42 5.25 -12.15
CA SER A 92 9.38 4.92 -11.17
C SER A 92 9.84 3.82 -10.22
N VAL A 93 10.45 2.75 -10.71
CA VAL A 93 10.98 1.66 -9.88
C VAL A 93 12.04 2.17 -8.91
N VAL A 94 13.01 2.97 -9.39
CA VAL A 94 14.07 3.56 -8.55
C VAL A 94 13.44 4.43 -7.46
N VAL A 95 12.53 5.35 -7.83
CA VAL A 95 11.87 6.23 -6.87
C VAL A 95 11.11 5.40 -5.82
N VAL A 96 10.31 4.41 -6.24
CA VAL A 96 9.55 3.57 -5.31
C VAL A 96 10.46 2.79 -4.37
N VAL A 97 11.48 2.11 -4.90
CA VAL A 97 12.37 1.26 -4.09
C VAL A 97 13.08 2.09 -3.02
N PHE A 98 13.70 3.21 -3.41
CA PHE A 98 14.44 4.03 -2.44
C PHE A 98 13.52 4.78 -1.48
N THR A 99 12.36 5.25 -1.94
CA THR A 99 11.35 5.89 -1.06
C THR A 99 10.84 4.91 -0.02
N VAL A 100 10.39 3.72 -0.44
CA VAL A 100 9.84 2.71 0.48
C VAL A 100 10.91 2.20 1.45
N ALA A 101 12.12 1.92 0.95
CA ALA A 101 13.23 1.50 1.81
C ALA A 101 13.56 2.57 2.86
N GLY A 102 13.63 3.84 2.48
CA GLY A 102 13.86 4.95 3.39
C GLY A 102 12.75 5.12 4.42
N ILE A 103 11.48 5.08 3.98
CA ILE A 103 10.33 5.17 4.88
C ILE A 103 10.35 4.02 5.90
N VAL A 104 10.44 2.78 5.45
CA VAL A 104 10.39 1.60 6.31
C VAL A 104 11.55 1.61 7.30
N PHE A 105 12.77 1.85 6.83
CA PHE A 105 13.95 1.87 7.68
C PHE A 105 13.87 2.93 8.78
N LEU A 106 13.59 4.18 8.42
CA LEU A 106 13.52 5.28 9.38
C LEU A 106 12.34 5.12 10.34
N SER A 107 11.19 4.68 9.83
CA SER A 107 10.00 4.47 10.66
C SER A 107 10.14 3.31 11.63
N LEU A 108 10.83 2.22 11.26
CA LEU A 108 11.13 1.10 12.16
C LEU A 108 11.96 1.55 13.35
N LEU A 109 13.05 2.29 13.09
CA LEU A 109 13.93 2.80 14.14
C LEU A 109 13.17 3.78 15.07
N ALA A 110 12.43 4.72 14.47
CA ALA A 110 11.64 5.68 15.22
C ALA A 110 10.58 4.99 16.08
N SER A 111 9.82 4.04 15.51
CA SER A 111 8.78 3.31 16.23
C SER A 111 9.35 2.48 17.39
N TYR A 112 10.49 1.82 17.18
CA TYR A 112 11.15 1.07 18.23
C TYR A 112 11.52 1.98 19.42
N VAL A 113 12.15 3.13 19.15
CA VAL A 113 12.50 4.11 20.20
C VAL A 113 11.26 4.64 20.90
N ILE A 114 10.20 4.97 20.16
CA ILE A 114 8.93 5.49 20.71
C ILE A 114 8.27 4.46 21.66
N VAL A 115 8.31 3.18 21.30
CA VAL A 115 7.69 2.11 22.11
C VAL A 115 8.53 1.78 23.35
N ARG A 116 9.86 1.74 23.21
CA ARG A 116 10.77 1.29 24.27
C ARG A 116 11.17 2.39 25.24
N SER A 117 11.26 3.64 24.79
CA SER A 117 11.70 4.76 25.60
C SER A 117 10.51 5.45 26.27
N ARG A 118 10.64 5.70 27.60
CA ARG A 118 9.72 6.53 28.37
C ARG A 118 10.15 8.00 28.43
N SER A 119 11.14 8.40 27.63
CA SER A 119 11.66 9.78 27.64
C SER A 119 10.62 10.77 27.10
N GLY A 120 10.70 12.01 27.58
CA GLY A 120 9.87 13.11 27.07
C GLY A 120 10.09 13.34 25.56
N LEU A 121 11.30 13.09 25.07
CA LEU A 121 11.64 13.19 23.64
C LEU A 121 10.88 12.15 22.79
N ALA A 122 10.77 10.91 23.25
CA ALA A 122 10.01 9.88 22.54
C ALA A 122 8.53 10.23 22.46
N VAL A 123 7.96 10.76 23.56
CA VAL A 123 6.56 11.23 23.59
C VAL A 123 6.36 12.43 22.64
N PHE A 124 7.27 13.39 22.67
CA PHE A 124 7.23 14.54 21.78
C PHE A 124 7.33 14.13 20.32
N SER A 125 8.29 13.26 19.95
CA SER A 125 8.46 12.75 18.59
C SER A 125 7.22 12.04 18.08
N ASN A 126 6.59 11.19 18.92
CA ASN A 126 5.35 10.52 18.56
C ASN A 126 4.22 11.52 18.24
N ARG A 127 4.07 12.56 19.08
CA ARG A 127 3.09 13.64 18.82
C ARG A 127 3.40 14.40 17.52
N LEU A 128 4.67 14.68 17.26
CA LEU A 128 5.11 15.36 16.03
C LEU A 128 4.76 14.56 14.78
N PHE A 129 5.00 13.23 14.77
CA PHE A 129 4.58 12.38 13.67
C PHE A 129 3.06 12.36 13.49
N LEU A 130 2.28 12.31 14.57
CA LEU A 130 0.81 12.37 14.48
C LEU A 130 0.32 13.68 13.89
N LEU A 131 0.93 14.81 14.24
CA LEU A 131 0.63 16.12 13.64
C LEU A 131 0.96 16.12 12.14
N GLY A 132 2.04 15.44 11.73
CA GLY A 132 2.42 15.31 10.32
C GLY A 132 1.35 14.64 9.45
N ILE A 133 0.53 13.75 10.01
CA ILE A 133 -0.59 13.12 9.28
C ILE A 133 -1.69 14.13 8.92
N ALA A 134 -1.89 15.15 9.75
CA ALA A 134 -2.92 16.16 9.54
C ALA A 134 -2.54 17.19 8.47
N ILE A 135 -1.28 17.27 8.06
CA ILE A 135 -0.82 18.25 7.07
C ILE A 135 -1.15 17.74 5.66
N PRO A 136 -2.01 18.43 4.90
CA PRO A 136 -2.30 18.04 3.52
C PRO A 136 -1.06 18.25 2.64
N ILE A 137 -0.69 17.20 1.89
CA ILE A 137 0.51 17.21 1.05
C ILE A 137 0.51 18.36 0.04
N GLN A 138 -0.68 18.75 -0.45
CA GLN A 138 -0.86 19.85 -1.38
C GLN A 138 -0.42 21.19 -0.80
N ALA A 139 -0.58 21.38 0.51
CA ALA A 139 -0.16 22.62 1.19
C ALA A 139 1.37 22.68 1.34
N THR A 140 2.07 21.58 1.25
CA THR A 140 3.53 21.50 1.41
C THR A 140 4.31 21.68 0.11
N ILE A 141 3.64 21.75 -1.03
CA ILE A 141 4.26 21.74 -2.37
C ILE A 141 5.24 22.91 -2.53
N ILE A 142 4.80 24.14 -2.25
CA ILE A 142 5.63 25.35 -2.43
C ILE A 142 6.86 25.32 -1.51
N PRO A 143 6.71 25.08 -0.19
CA PRO A 143 7.87 24.92 0.68
C PRO A 143 8.84 23.81 0.23
N ILE A 144 8.34 22.65 -0.19
CA ILE A 144 9.17 21.53 -0.66
C ILE A 144 9.92 21.94 -1.93
N TYR A 145 9.25 22.58 -2.89
CA TYR A 145 9.89 23.06 -4.11
C TYR A 145 11.06 24.01 -3.78
N LEU A 146 10.84 25.00 -2.90
CA LEU A 146 11.88 25.94 -2.51
C LEU A 146 13.08 25.24 -1.85
N ILE A 147 12.83 24.30 -0.95
CA ILE A 147 13.89 23.51 -0.30
C ILE A 147 14.68 22.70 -1.34
N ILE A 148 14.00 22.02 -2.24
CA ILE A 148 14.64 21.19 -3.28
C ILE A 148 15.50 22.06 -4.23
N VAL A 149 15.01 23.23 -4.61
CA VAL A 149 15.79 24.18 -5.44
C VAL A 149 16.99 24.72 -4.68
N GLN A 150 16.84 25.11 -3.41
CA GLN A 150 17.95 25.59 -2.58
C GLN A 150 19.03 24.51 -2.36
N LEU A 151 18.64 23.25 -2.27
CA LEU A 151 19.57 22.11 -2.17
C LEU A 151 20.22 21.73 -3.50
N GLY A 152 19.85 22.38 -4.63
CA GLY A 152 20.37 22.04 -5.96
C GLY A 152 19.91 20.67 -6.48
N LEU A 153 18.81 20.14 -5.95
CA LEU A 153 18.29 18.81 -6.29
C LEU A 153 17.17 18.85 -7.34
N TYR A 154 16.74 20.04 -7.80
CA TYR A 154 15.69 20.18 -8.80
C TYR A 154 16.04 19.37 -10.07
N ASP A 155 15.02 18.75 -10.67
CA ASP A 155 15.16 17.88 -11.85
C ASP A 155 16.05 16.64 -11.63
N THR A 156 15.98 16.05 -10.42
CA THR A 156 16.65 14.79 -10.09
C THR A 156 15.67 13.77 -9.50
N LEU A 157 16.01 12.48 -9.51
CA LEU A 157 15.19 11.47 -8.82
C LEU A 157 15.24 11.64 -7.29
N ALA A 158 16.32 12.20 -6.74
CA ALA A 158 16.42 12.52 -5.31
C ALA A 158 15.36 13.55 -4.87
N ALA A 159 15.01 14.49 -5.76
CA ALA A 159 13.94 15.46 -5.52
C ALA A 159 12.57 14.78 -5.32
N LEU A 160 12.37 13.57 -5.82
CA LEU A 160 11.13 12.80 -5.65
C LEU A 160 11.23 11.88 -4.43
N ILE A 161 12.39 11.26 -4.21
CA ILE A 161 12.64 10.30 -3.15
C ILE A 161 12.56 10.96 -1.77
N LEU A 162 13.28 12.09 -1.56
CA LEU A 162 13.38 12.72 -0.25
C LEU A 162 12.04 13.23 0.30
N PRO A 163 11.24 14.00 -0.46
CA PRO A 163 9.90 14.39 0.01
C PRO A 163 8.94 13.20 0.15
N GLY A 164 9.10 12.19 -0.73
CA GLY A 164 8.36 10.94 -0.63
C GLY A 164 8.63 10.22 0.71
N ILE A 165 9.88 10.13 1.14
CA ILE A 165 10.26 9.57 2.44
C ILE A 165 9.63 10.41 3.56
N ALA A 166 9.81 11.72 3.54
CA ALA A 166 9.30 12.60 4.59
C ALA A 166 7.78 12.49 4.78
N SER A 167 7.02 12.45 3.67
CA SER A 167 5.55 12.35 3.72
C SER A 167 5.03 10.97 4.10
N GLY A 168 5.79 9.89 3.86
CA GLY A 168 5.39 8.53 4.20
C GLY A 168 5.68 8.12 5.64
N ILE A 169 6.66 8.77 6.31
CA ILE A 169 7.06 8.43 7.68
C ILE A 169 5.91 8.56 8.69
N PRO A 170 5.12 9.63 8.76
CA PRO A 170 4.13 9.83 9.82
C PRO A 170 3.13 8.68 9.95
N ILE A 171 2.50 8.28 8.87
CA ILE A 171 1.51 7.19 8.87
C ILE A 171 2.18 5.83 9.12
N THR A 172 3.39 5.64 8.62
CA THR A 172 4.15 4.40 8.81
C THR A 172 4.58 4.22 10.27
N VAL A 173 5.04 5.29 10.93
CA VAL A 173 5.35 5.30 12.37
C VAL A 173 4.11 4.99 13.19
N LEU A 174 2.96 5.57 12.87
CA LEU A 174 1.71 5.27 13.57
C LEU A 174 1.37 3.78 13.51
N ILE A 175 1.40 3.18 12.32
CA ILE A 175 1.07 1.76 12.11
C ILE A 175 2.07 0.86 12.84
N LEU A 176 3.37 1.09 12.65
CA LEU A 176 4.43 0.26 13.24
C LEU A 176 4.46 0.39 14.77
N THR A 177 4.27 1.59 15.32
CA THR A 177 4.21 1.83 16.76
C THR A 177 3.05 1.06 17.39
N ASN A 178 1.86 1.10 16.79
CA ASN A 178 0.71 0.34 17.27
C ASN A 178 0.98 -1.16 17.25
N PHE A 179 1.56 -1.67 16.18
CA PHE A 179 1.89 -3.09 16.05
C PHE A 179 2.96 -3.52 17.08
N MET A 180 4.01 -2.72 17.28
CA MET A 180 5.07 -3.03 18.25
C MET A 180 4.59 -2.98 19.69
N ARG A 181 3.55 -2.18 20.02
CA ARG A 181 2.92 -2.16 21.36
C ARG A 181 2.15 -3.42 21.68
N ASP A 182 1.70 -4.16 20.65
CA ASP A 182 1.01 -5.44 20.86
C ASP A 182 1.98 -6.61 21.14
N ILE A 183 3.30 -6.41 21.01
CA ILE A 183 4.31 -7.41 21.41
C ILE A 183 4.36 -7.46 22.95
N PRO A 184 4.15 -8.64 23.58
CA PRO A 184 4.16 -8.80 25.02
C PRO A 184 5.45 -8.30 25.67
N ASN A 185 5.33 -7.54 26.77
CA ASN A 185 6.49 -6.99 27.48
C ASN A 185 7.41 -8.07 28.06
N GLU A 186 6.85 -9.23 28.40
CA GLU A 186 7.57 -10.38 28.95
C GLU A 186 8.67 -10.88 28.00
N LEU A 187 8.44 -10.75 26.66
CA LEU A 187 9.47 -11.11 25.68
C LEU A 187 10.64 -10.13 25.68
N TYR A 188 10.37 -8.85 25.89
CA TYR A 188 11.43 -7.84 26.02
C TYR A 188 12.21 -8.03 27.33
N GLU A 189 11.52 -8.31 28.44
CA GLU A 189 12.10 -8.53 29.75
C GLU A 189 13.00 -9.77 29.78
N SER A 190 12.54 -10.89 29.22
CA SER A 190 13.33 -12.12 29.12
C SER A 190 14.64 -11.90 28.38
N MET A 191 14.60 -11.21 27.23
CA MET A 191 15.82 -10.91 26.48
C MET A 191 16.78 -9.99 27.24
N THR A 192 16.23 -9.04 28.00
CA THR A 192 17.04 -8.13 28.82
C THR A 192 17.71 -8.89 29.98
N LEU A 193 17.00 -9.84 30.58
CA LEU A 193 17.58 -10.73 31.64
C LEU A 193 18.70 -11.62 31.06
N ASP A 194 18.59 -12.03 29.81
CA ASP A 194 19.63 -12.78 29.08
C ASP A 194 20.82 -11.87 28.65
N GLY A 195 20.82 -10.59 29.02
CA GLY A 195 21.91 -9.65 28.73
C GLY A 195 21.87 -9.10 27.28
N ALA A 196 20.72 -9.19 26.60
CA ALA A 196 20.61 -8.63 25.26
C ALA A 196 20.50 -7.09 25.32
N GLY A 197 21.39 -6.39 24.61
CA GLY A 197 21.27 -4.95 24.38
C GLY A 197 20.16 -4.61 23.38
N ASP A 198 19.75 -3.33 23.32
CA ASP A 198 18.64 -2.84 22.50
C ASP A 198 18.73 -3.23 21.02
N TRP A 199 19.92 -3.20 20.43
CA TRP A 199 20.12 -3.59 19.03
C TRP A 199 19.87 -5.09 18.79
N LYS A 200 20.27 -5.94 19.74
CA LYS A 200 20.00 -7.38 19.67
C LYS A 200 18.50 -7.65 19.81
N VAL A 201 17.82 -7.00 20.76
CA VAL A 201 16.38 -7.07 20.93
C VAL A 201 15.65 -6.61 19.65
N PHE A 202 16.03 -5.47 19.10
CA PHE A 202 15.45 -4.96 17.84
C PHE A 202 15.58 -5.98 16.71
N ARG A 203 16.79 -6.52 16.49
CA ARG A 203 17.07 -7.38 15.33
C ARG A 203 16.49 -8.79 15.48
N THR A 204 16.49 -9.37 16.68
CA THR A 204 16.12 -10.78 16.89
C THR A 204 14.70 -10.98 17.39
N LEU A 205 14.08 -9.97 17.97
CA LEU A 205 12.69 -10.03 18.45
C LEU A 205 11.77 -9.13 17.63
N VAL A 206 12.03 -7.82 17.65
CA VAL A 206 11.07 -6.84 17.10
C VAL A 206 10.97 -6.93 15.59
N LEU A 207 12.08 -6.95 14.89
CA LEU A 207 12.11 -7.00 13.42
C LEU A 207 11.41 -8.25 12.87
N PRO A 208 11.69 -9.49 13.33
CA PRO A 208 10.99 -10.67 12.85
C PRO A 208 9.50 -10.67 13.17
N LEU A 209 9.11 -10.28 14.39
CA LEU A 209 7.69 -10.22 14.76
C LEU A 209 6.93 -9.13 14.02
N SER A 210 7.60 -8.04 13.64
CA SER A 210 6.99 -6.93 12.89
C SER A 210 6.90 -7.16 11.38
N LEU A 211 7.41 -8.27 10.83
CA LEU A 211 7.40 -8.54 9.39
C LEU A 211 6.01 -8.39 8.72
N PRO A 212 4.89 -8.84 9.33
CA PRO A 212 3.58 -8.62 8.74
C PRO A 212 3.21 -7.13 8.60
N ALA A 213 3.50 -6.32 9.64
CA ALA A 213 3.26 -4.89 9.61
C ALA A 213 4.19 -4.18 8.62
N ILE A 214 5.48 -4.56 8.59
CA ILE A 214 6.48 -4.06 7.63
C ILE A 214 6.02 -4.29 6.21
N THR A 215 5.55 -5.51 5.90
CA THR A 215 5.05 -5.85 4.57
C THR A 215 3.82 -5.01 4.21
N THR A 216 2.91 -4.83 5.16
CA THR A 216 1.70 -4.00 4.96
C THR A 216 2.04 -2.55 4.65
N VAL A 217 2.88 -1.90 5.46
CA VAL A 217 3.29 -0.52 5.22
C VAL A 217 4.17 -0.38 4.00
N GLY A 218 4.98 -1.40 3.69
CA GLY A 218 5.78 -1.47 2.47
C GLY A 218 4.92 -1.44 1.21
N VAL A 219 3.91 -2.31 1.13
CA VAL A 219 2.96 -2.34 -0.01
C VAL A 219 2.16 -1.04 -0.09
N TYR A 220 1.67 -0.53 1.05
CA TYR A 220 0.93 0.74 1.09
C TYR A 220 1.77 1.90 0.53
N ASN A 221 3.00 2.07 1.02
CA ASN A 221 3.89 3.14 0.55
C ASN A 221 4.35 2.93 -0.90
N ALA A 222 4.53 1.68 -1.34
CA ALA A 222 4.85 1.38 -2.73
C ALA A 222 3.74 1.81 -3.68
N LEU A 223 2.47 1.52 -3.34
CA LEU A 223 1.31 1.96 -4.11
C LEU A 223 1.20 3.50 -4.15
N ASN A 224 1.39 4.18 -3.02
CA ASN A 224 1.36 5.64 -2.97
C ASN A 224 2.49 6.27 -3.79
N SER A 225 3.71 5.77 -3.65
CA SER A 225 4.87 6.27 -4.38
C SER A 225 4.76 6.02 -5.90
N TRP A 226 4.26 4.83 -6.29
CA TRP A 226 4.04 4.48 -7.70
C TRP A 226 3.03 5.39 -8.37
N ASN A 227 1.93 5.72 -7.69
CA ASN A 227 0.85 6.56 -8.22
C ASN A 227 1.13 8.06 -8.03
N ASN A 228 2.27 8.44 -7.47
CA ASN A 228 2.57 9.85 -7.21
C ASN A 228 2.77 10.59 -8.54
N PHE A 229 1.91 11.57 -8.77
CA PHE A 229 1.94 12.44 -9.94
C PHE A 229 2.41 13.85 -9.57
N LEU A 230 2.11 14.29 -8.35
CA LEU A 230 2.23 15.67 -7.95
C LEU A 230 3.69 16.11 -7.79
N PHE A 231 4.52 15.32 -7.10
CA PHE A 231 5.94 15.62 -6.95
C PHE A 231 6.68 15.59 -8.28
N PRO A 232 6.52 14.54 -9.14
CA PRO A 232 7.11 14.55 -10.47
C PRO A 232 6.71 15.76 -11.30
N LEU A 233 5.44 16.19 -11.27
CA LEU A 233 4.96 17.34 -12.01
C LEU A 233 5.70 18.65 -11.65
N ILE A 234 6.03 18.83 -10.38
CA ILE A 234 6.55 20.10 -9.86
C ILE A 234 8.07 20.08 -9.71
N LEU A 235 8.64 18.93 -9.40
CA LEU A 235 10.06 18.81 -9.05
C LEU A 235 10.93 18.27 -10.18
N THR A 236 10.33 17.87 -11.32
CA THR A 236 11.09 17.45 -12.52
C THR A 236 10.64 18.21 -13.76
N GLN A 237 11.57 18.48 -14.65
CA GLN A 237 11.33 19.20 -15.91
C GLN A 237 11.73 18.36 -17.13
N SER A 238 12.91 17.74 -17.10
CA SER A 238 13.42 16.96 -18.22
C SER A 238 12.65 15.65 -18.41
N SER A 239 12.44 15.24 -19.66
CA SER A 239 11.84 13.95 -19.99
C SER A 239 12.61 12.78 -19.36
N ALA A 240 13.93 12.88 -19.27
CA ALA A 240 14.79 11.85 -18.69
C ALA A 240 14.52 11.55 -17.21
N LYS A 241 13.88 12.46 -16.47
CA LYS A 241 13.56 12.30 -15.03
C LYS A 241 12.09 12.03 -14.75
N ARG A 242 11.24 12.00 -15.77
CA ARG A 242 9.80 11.71 -15.60
C ARG A 242 9.58 10.30 -15.07
N THR A 243 8.54 10.16 -14.26
CA THR A 243 8.00 8.87 -13.81
C THR A 243 6.82 8.45 -14.68
N LEU A 244 6.38 7.20 -14.59
CA LEU A 244 5.29 6.68 -15.40
C LEU A 244 4.00 7.51 -15.31
N PRO A 245 3.46 7.89 -14.14
CA PRO A 245 2.24 8.68 -14.08
C PRO A 245 2.35 10.02 -14.82
N LEU A 246 3.50 10.68 -14.74
CA LEU A 246 3.73 11.94 -15.45
C LEU A 246 3.93 11.73 -16.95
N SER A 247 4.48 10.59 -17.36
CA SER A 247 4.76 10.29 -18.78
C SER A 247 3.50 10.16 -19.64
N LEU A 248 2.34 9.88 -19.02
CA LEU A 248 1.06 9.81 -19.75
C LEU A 248 0.73 11.10 -20.50
N TRP A 249 1.24 12.24 -20.01
CA TRP A 249 1.10 13.54 -20.68
C TRP A 249 1.91 13.65 -21.99
N THR A 250 2.90 12.81 -22.18
CA THR A 250 3.72 12.79 -23.41
C THR A 250 2.90 12.42 -24.66
N TYR A 251 1.79 11.69 -24.47
CA TYR A 251 0.89 11.27 -25.56
C TYR A 251 -0.24 12.28 -25.81
N GLN A 252 -0.30 13.36 -25.03
CA GLN A 252 -1.20 14.49 -25.27
C GLN A 252 -0.46 15.47 -26.18
N GLY A 253 -0.63 15.34 -27.51
CA GLY A 253 -0.09 16.31 -28.46
C GLY A 253 -0.76 17.67 -28.31
N GLU A 254 -0.13 18.73 -28.86
CA GLU A 254 -0.64 20.12 -28.78
C GLU A 254 -2.06 20.27 -29.35
N PHE A 255 -2.45 19.47 -30.35
CA PHE A 255 -3.73 19.60 -31.06
C PHE A 255 -4.61 18.35 -30.97
N GLN A 256 -4.03 17.17 -30.81
CA GLN A 256 -4.78 15.91 -30.71
C GLN A 256 -4.07 14.91 -29.82
N ALA A 257 -4.77 14.41 -28.80
CA ALA A 257 -4.28 13.33 -27.97
C ALA A 257 -4.36 11.98 -28.72
N ASP A 258 -3.30 11.17 -28.60
CA ASP A 258 -3.34 9.77 -29.02
C ASP A 258 -3.96 8.91 -27.92
N ILE A 259 -5.31 8.90 -27.86
CA ILE A 259 -6.03 8.21 -26.78
C ILE A 259 -5.71 6.71 -26.72
N PRO A 260 -5.65 5.95 -27.82
CA PRO A 260 -5.22 4.55 -27.76
C PRO A 260 -3.82 4.38 -27.14
N ALA A 261 -2.84 5.23 -27.48
CA ALA A 261 -1.51 5.16 -26.89
C ALA A 261 -1.52 5.55 -25.40
N VAL A 262 -2.29 6.59 -25.01
CA VAL A 262 -2.48 6.93 -23.58
C VAL A 262 -3.01 5.72 -22.82
N LEU A 263 -4.06 5.06 -23.31
CA LEU A 263 -4.67 3.92 -22.63
C LEU A 263 -3.79 2.68 -22.65
N ALA A 264 -3.00 2.45 -23.70
CA ALA A 264 -1.97 1.42 -23.72
C ALA A 264 -0.89 1.67 -22.64
N ALA A 265 -0.45 2.93 -22.48
CA ALA A 265 0.49 3.31 -21.43
C ALA A 265 -0.12 3.12 -20.03
N VAL A 266 -1.42 3.42 -19.85
CA VAL A 266 -2.16 3.15 -18.59
C VAL A 266 -2.16 1.66 -18.28
N VAL A 267 -2.50 0.80 -19.26
CA VAL A 267 -2.49 -0.66 -19.09
C VAL A 267 -1.09 -1.16 -18.68
N LEU A 268 -0.05 -0.75 -19.41
CA LEU A 268 1.33 -1.12 -19.09
C LEU A 268 1.76 -0.63 -17.70
N SER A 269 1.36 0.58 -17.31
CA SER A 269 1.66 1.16 -16.00
C SER A 269 0.91 0.48 -14.86
N ALA A 270 -0.24 -0.13 -15.12
CA ALA A 270 -1.02 -0.87 -14.13
C ALA A 270 -0.44 -2.27 -13.86
N LEU A 271 0.28 -2.89 -14.81
CA LEU A 271 0.80 -4.25 -14.66
C LEU A 271 1.68 -4.45 -13.42
N PRO A 272 2.66 -3.59 -13.10
CA PRO A 272 3.48 -3.75 -11.89
C PRO A 272 2.66 -3.67 -10.61
N ILE A 273 1.66 -2.77 -10.57
CA ILE A 273 0.74 -2.65 -9.43
C ILE A 273 -0.09 -3.92 -9.27
N LEU A 274 -0.62 -4.47 -10.35
CA LEU A 274 -1.38 -5.73 -10.33
C LEU A 274 -0.51 -6.88 -9.83
N VAL A 275 0.73 -6.98 -10.30
CA VAL A 275 1.71 -7.97 -9.83
C VAL A 275 1.95 -7.79 -8.33
N LEU A 276 2.27 -6.57 -7.89
CA LEU A 276 2.48 -6.26 -6.48
C LEU A 276 1.24 -6.61 -5.63
N TYR A 277 0.03 -6.31 -6.11
CA TYR A 277 -1.21 -6.63 -5.43
C TYR A 277 -1.44 -8.14 -5.32
N VAL A 278 -1.27 -8.90 -6.40
CA VAL A 278 -1.47 -10.35 -6.41
C VAL A 278 -0.56 -11.04 -5.39
N PHE A 279 0.71 -10.64 -5.32
CA PHE A 279 1.67 -11.19 -4.34
C PHE A 279 1.50 -10.59 -2.94
N GLY A 280 1.14 -9.31 -2.84
CA GLY A 280 1.02 -8.57 -1.57
C GLY A 280 -0.32 -8.77 -0.85
N ARG A 281 -1.42 -9.12 -1.54
CA ARG A 281 -2.79 -9.12 -0.99
C ARG A 281 -2.96 -9.93 0.29
N ARG A 282 -2.28 -11.08 0.39
CA ARG A 282 -2.34 -11.95 1.58
C ARG A 282 -1.77 -11.26 2.84
N HIS A 283 -0.75 -10.43 2.66
CA HIS A 283 -0.11 -9.69 3.74
C HIS A 283 -0.89 -8.43 4.11
N LEU A 284 -1.49 -7.74 3.10
CA LEU A 284 -2.38 -6.60 3.33
C LEU A 284 -3.58 -6.97 4.19
N VAL A 285 -4.26 -8.08 3.86
CA VAL A 285 -5.43 -8.54 4.62
C VAL A 285 -5.03 -8.95 6.04
N ALA A 286 -3.91 -9.67 6.20
CA ALA A 286 -3.42 -10.08 7.51
C ALA A 286 -3.06 -8.88 8.41
N GLY A 287 -2.43 -7.83 7.85
CA GLY A 287 -2.06 -6.62 8.60
C GLY A 287 -3.26 -5.76 9.00
N LEU A 288 -4.28 -5.67 8.14
CA LEU A 288 -5.51 -4.93 8.44
C LEU A 288 -6.37 -5.65 9.50
N THR A 289 -6.45 -6.98 9.47
CA THR A 289 -7.25 -7.75 10.43
C THR A 289 -6.59 -7.88 11.80
N ALA A 290 -5.26 -7.83 11.89
CA ALA A 290 -4.54 -7.84 13.17
C ALA A 290 -4.87 -6.61 14.05
N GLY A 291 -5.24 -5.47 13.45
CA GLY A 291 -5.66 -4.26 14.17
C GLY A 291 -7.12 -4.25 14.64
N PHE A 292 -7.97 -5.15 14.17
CA PHE A 292 -9.41 -5.21 14.49
C PHE A 292 -9.82 -6.44 15.31
N GLY A 293 -8.87 -7.29 15.68
CA GLY A 293 -9.11 -8.53 16.44
C GLY A 293 -8.96 -8.36 17.94
N LYS A 294 -9.74 -7.47 18.55
CA LYS A 294 -10.01 -7.44 20.00
C LYS A 294 -11.50 -7.42 20.21
#